data_2d9de9c158284756fe540b29c4c204ed
#
_entry.id   2d9de9c158284756fe540b29c4c204ed
#
_cell.length_a   1.000
_cell.length_b   1.000
_cell.length_c   1.000
_cell.angle_alpha   90.00
_cell.angle_beta   90.00
_cell.angle_gamma   90.00
#
_symmetry.space_group_name_H-M   'P 1'
#
loop_
_entity.id
_entity.type
_entity.pdbx_description
1 polymer ?
#
loop_
_entity_poly.entity_id
_entity_poly.type
_entity_poly.pdbx_seq_one_letter_code
_entity_poly.pdbx_strand_id
1 'polypeptide(L)'
;MELIKDKEFGGERPLFESHNLHLDNVVIREGESAIKECSNIKATNCRFEGNYPFWHVHGFVIDRCHFDVGGRSALWYSDHLRMTDTHIDAPKMFREMHDIDIENVVMTDADETFWRCKGIRAKNLRLQGGTYPFMFSSNIEIDGLVSDSKYVFQYVSNVVVRNARITTKDAFWEVENVTIYDSELNGEYLGWHSRNLRLVNCHISGEQPLCYAENLVLENCTFDPACDRAFEYSSVNATIKGSIGGVKNPRSGRIEADCLGDVVLDGNIKMPADCLLIERNKK
;
A
#
# COMPACT_ATOMS: atom_id res chain seq x y z
N MET A 1 4.11 33.60 6.96
CA MET A 1 5.28 32.71 6.89
C MET A 1 6.51 33.52 6.52
N GLU A 2 7.59 33.35 7.23
CA GLU A 2 8.90 33.85 6.85
C GLU A 2 9.38 33.10 5.59
N LEU A 3 9.92 33.80 4.60
CA LEU A 3 10.41 33.22 3.37
C LEU A 3 11.93 33.08 3.43
N ILE A 4 12.42 31.84 3.28
CA ILE A 4 13.83 31.54 2.99
C ILE A 4 13.90 31.02 1.56
N LYS A 5 14.65 31.72 0.71
CA LYS A 5 14.74 31.40 -0.70
C LYS A 5 16.19 31.30 -1.18
N ASP A 6 16.43 30.36 -2.12
CA ASP A 6 17.72 30.19 -2.79
C ASP A 6 18.88 30.03 -1.78
N LYS A 7 18.70 29.22 -0.75
CA LYS A 7 19.68 28.99 0.33
C LYS A 7 20.08 27.52 0.41
N GLU A 8 21.25 27.30 0.98
CA GLU A 8 21.72 25.98 1.36
C GLU A 8 21.95 25.91 2.87
N PHE A 9 21.61 24.79 3.45
CA PHE A 9 21.84 24.46 4.85
C PHE A 9 22.49 23.08 4.94
N GLY A 10 23.33 22.86 5.92
CA GLY A 10 23.94 21.56 6.19
C GLY A 10 24.29 21.42 7.67
N GLY A 11 24.76 20.22 8.04
CA GLY A 11 25.10 19.93 9.42
C GLY A 11 23.90 19.52 10.26
N GLU A 12 24.04 19.62 11.57
CA GLU A 12 23.03 19.19 12.52
C GLU A 12 22.00 20.28 12.80
N ARG A 13 20.72 19.99 12.56
CA ARG A 13 19.54 20.77 12.95
C ARG A 13 19.54 22.25 12.55
N PRO A 14 19.88 22.63 11.32
CA PRO A 14 20.00 24.05 10.93
C PRO A 14 18.71 24.86 11.05
N LEU A 15 17.54 24.21 10.99
CA LEU A 15 16.22 24.85 11.08
C LEU A 15 15.39 24.28 12.24
N PHE A 16 16.04 23.81 13.30
CA PHE A 16 15.39 23.24 14.48
C PHE A 16 14.43 24.24 15.15
N GLU A 17 13.27 23.74 15.64
CA GLU A 17 12.24 24.54 16.30
C GLU A 17 11.74 25.75 15.48
N SER A 18 11.78 25.66 14.16
CA SER A 18 11.26 26.73 13.28
C SER A 18 9.75 26.65 13.12
N HIS A 19 9.09 27.79 13.08
CA HIS A 19 7.65 27.89 12.93
C HIS A 19 7.25 28.91 11.87
N ASN A 20 6.15 28.66 11.14
CA ASN A 20 5.61 29.55 10.11
C ASN A 20 6.65 29.90 9.00
N LEU A 21 7.36 28.90 8.50
CA LEU A 21 8.48 29.05 7.58
C LEU A 21 8.10 28.53 6.18
N HIS A 22 8.43 29.32 5.14
CA HIS A 22 8.38 28.91 3.74
C HIS A 22 9.79 28.78 3.17
N LEU A 23 10.19 27.57 2.83
CA LEU A 23 11.41 27.24 2.12
C LEU A 23 11.11 27.18 0.62
N ASP A 24 11.72 28.01 -0.21
CA ASP A 24 11.58 27.99 -1.67
C ASP A 24 12.94 27.86 -2.34
N ASN A 25 13.14 26.81 -3.14
CA ASN A 25 14.39 26.48 -3.78
C ASN A 25 15.57 26.37 -2.78
N VAL A 26 15.33 25.63 -1.69
CA VAL A 26 16.32 25.41 -0.62
C VAL A 26 16.90 24.01 -0.75
N VAL A 27 18.22 23.90 -0.58
CA VAL A 27 18.93 22.62 -0.51
C VAL A 27 19.35 22.35 0.93
N ILE A 28 18.85 21.24 1.48
CA ILE A 28 19.33 20.70 2.75
C ILE A 28 20.40 19.67 2.43
N ARG A 29 21.67 20.08 2.59
CA ARG A 29 22.86 19.26 2.37
C ARG A 29 23.00 18.17 3.42
N GLU A 30 24.02 17.33 3.31
CA GLU A 30 24.36 16.31 4.27
C GLU A 30 24.35 16.85 5.71
N GLY A 31 23.79 16.05 6.60
CA GLY A 31 23.58 16.38 8.00
C GLY A 31 22.40 15.64 8.60
N GLU A 32 21.94 16.06 9.76
CA GLU A 32 20.87 15.36 10.49
C GLU A 32 19.77 16.30 10.97
N SER A 33 18.52 15.81 10.86
CA SER A 33 17.36 16.41 11.55
C SER A 33 17.15 17.89 11.22
N ALA A 34 17.35 18.29 9.97
CA ALA A 34 17.36 19.70 9.59
C ALA A 34 16.07 20.44 9.94
N ILE A 35 14.92 19.80 9.78
CA ILE A 35 13.59 20.34 10.09
C ILE A 35 12.98 19.43 11.15
N LYS A 36 13.34 19.66 12.41
CA LYS A 36 12.87 18.88 13.55
C LYS A 36 12.18 19.78 14.57
N GLU A 37 11.12 19.27 15.23
CA GLU A 37 10.31 20.01 16.21
C GLU A 37 9.71 21.30 15.63
N CYS A 38 9.26 21.25 14.37
CA CYS A 38 8.79 22.42 13.62
C CYS A 38 7.26 22.41 13.47
N SER A 39 6.67 23.55 13.14
CA SER A 39 5.26 23.63 12.80
C SER A 39 4.96 24.66 11.72
N ASN A 40 3.89 24.40 10.95
CA ASN A 40 3.46 25.26 9.85
C ASN A 40 4.59 25.57 8.86
N ILE A 41 5.13 24.49 8.27
CA ILE A 41 6.26 24.55 7.33
C ILE A 41 5.73 24.36 5.91
N LYS A 42 6.22 25.16 4.97
CA LYS A 42 6.03 24.94 3.54
C LYS A 42 7.39 24.78 2.87
N ALA A 43 7.60 23.67 2.19
CA ALA A 43 8.78 23.44 1.35
C ALA A 43 8.34 23.34 -0.12
N THR A 44 8.90 24.17 -0.98
CA THR A 44 8.57 24.21 -2.41
C THR A 44 9.87 24.18 -3.22
N ASN A 45 9.96 23.31 -4.22
CA ASN A 45 11.14 23.17 -5.07
C ASN A 45 12.43 22.86 -4.28
N CYS A 46 12.32 22.18 -3.14
CA CYS A 46 13.45 21.93 -2.24
C CYS A 46 14.08 20.56 -2.49
N ARG A 47 15.33 20.40 -2.06
CA ARG A 47 16.07 19.15 -2.12
C ARG A 47 16.62 18.79 -0.75
N PHE A 48 16.44 17.51 -0.36
CA PHE A 48 16.82 16.98 0.94
C PHE A 48 17.85 15.86 0.76
N GLU A 49 19.10 16.11 1.14
CA GLU A 49 20.24 15.20 1.02
C GLU A 49 20.64 14.58 2.37
N GLY A 50 20.29 15.23 3.48
CA GLY A 50 20.64 14.82 4.84
C GLY A 50 19.59 13.91 5.50
N ASN A 51 19.99 13.17 6.53
CA ASN A 51 19.15 12.22 7.25
C ASN A 51 18.07 12.89 8.11
N TYR A 52 16.96 12.17 8.30
CA TYR A 52 15.89 12.51 9.27
C TYR A 52 15.25 13.89 9.08
N PRO A 53 15.04 14.39 7.86
CA PRO A 53 14.29 15.64 7.70
C PRO A 53 12.82 15.44 8.09
N PHE A 54 12.18 16.47 8.62
CA PHE A 54 10.78 16.47 9.06
C PHE A 54 10.46 15.44 10.16
N TRP A 55 11.18 15.48 11.26
CA TRP A 55 10.86 14.72 12.47
C TRP A 55 10.07 15.58 13.46
N HIS A 56 8.95 15.07 13.98
CA HIS A 56 8.06 15.82 14.86
C HIS A 56 7.64 17.17 14.27
N VAL A 57 7.11 17.14 13.05
CA VAL A 57 6.63 18.35 12.36
C VAL A 57 5.12 18.33 12.28
N HIS A 58 4.49 19.44 12.67
CA HIS A 58 3.04 19.56 12.74
C HIS A 58 2.50 20.57 11.73
N GLY A 59 1.65 20.09 10.81
CA GLY A 59 1.04 20.93 9.77
C GLY A 59 2.06 21.44 8.76
N PHE A 60 2.25 20.72 7.67
CA PHE A 60 3.26 21.10 6.68
C PHE A 60 2.89 20.71 5.25
N VAL A 61 3.44 21.45 4.31
CA VAL A 61 3.27 21.24 2.87
C VAL A 61 4.62 21.01 2.22
N ILE A 62 4.70 19.97 1.40
CA ILE A 62 5.86 19.65 0.56
C ILE A 62 5.37 19.61 -0.89
N ASP A 63 5.94 20.45 -1.76
CA ASP A 63 5.50 20.59 -3.13
C ASP A 63 6.68 20.67 -4.09
N ARG A 64 6.69 19.83 -5.13
CA ARG A 64 7.79 19.74 -6.13
C ARG A 64 9.16 19.60 -5.50
N CYS A 65 9.27 18.74 -4.50
CA CYS A 65 10.52 18.51 -3.79
C CYS A 65 11.18 17.18 -4.19
N HIS A 66 12.43 17.03 -3.79
CA HIS A 66 13.21 15.82 -4.00
C HIS A 66 13.89 15.39 -2.71
N PHE A 67 13.70 14.15 -2.31
CA PHE A 67 14.45 13.49 -1.25
C PHE A 67 15.46 12.54 -1.88
N ASP A 68 16.75 12.86 -1.79
CA ASP A 68 17.82 11.98 -2.24
C ASP A 68 17.95 10.75 -1.33
N VAL A 69 18.72 9.77 -1.73
CA VAL A 69 19.00 8.55 -0.94
C VAL A 69 19.42 8.87 0.51
N GLY A 70 20.17 9.95 0.73
CA GLY A 70 20.55 10.44 2.06
C GLY A 70 19.41 11.03 2.86
N GLY A 71 18.33 11.51 2.23
CA GLY A 71 17.13 12.05 2.87
C GLY A 71 16.24 11.01 3.56
N ARG A 72 16.80 9.89 3.95
CA ARG A 72 16.13 8.71 4.48
C ARG A 72 15.58 8.91 5.90
N SER A 73 14.67 8.02 6.27
CA SER A 73 14.01 8.02 7.58
C SER A 73 13.36 9.37 7.90
N ALA A 74 12.82 10.01 6.86
CA ALA A 74 12.13 11.28 6.94
C ALA A 74 10.66 11.12 7.29
N LEU A 75 10.05 12.24 7.69
CA LEU A 75 8.61 12.29 7.95
C LEU A 75 8.16 11.34 9.08
N TRP A 76 8.97 11.23 10.13
CA TRP A 76 8.65 10.37 11.27
C TRP A 76 7.99 11.19 12.40
N TYR A 77 6.96 10.58 13.03
CA TYR A 77 6.24 11.15 14.19
C TYR A 77 5.63 12.52 13.89
N SER A 78 5.22 12.75 12.65
CA SER A 78 4.71 14.03 12.15
C SER A 78 3.26 13.90 11.74
N ASP A 79 2.56 15.01 11.57
CA ASP A 79 1.14 14.99 11.21
C ASP A 79 0.70 16.14 10.31
N HIS A 80 -0.51 16.01 9.74
CA HIS A 80 -1.15 16.99 8.87
C HIS A 80 -0.24 17.38 7.69
N LEU A 81 0.27 16.36 6.97
CA LEU A 81 1.07 16.54 5.76
C LEU A 81 0.18 16.67 4.53
N ARG A 82 0.47 17.66 3.69
CA ARG A 82 0.11 17.65 2.28
C ARG A 82 1.37 17.62 1.42
N MET A 83 1.48 16.61 0.53
CA MET A 83 2.63 16.46 -0.37
C MET A 83 2.16 16.32 -1.82
N THR A 84 2.76 17.09 -2.73
CA THR A 84 2.43 17.04 -4.15
C THR A 84 3.69 17.00 -5.02
N ASP A 85 3.59 16.32 -6.18
CA ASP A 85 4.58 16.34 -7.26
C ASP A 85 6.03 16.09 -6.77
N THR A 86 6.19 15.16 -5.84
CA THR A 86 7.47 14.95 -5.12
C THR A 86 8.10 13.61 -5.48
N HIS A 87 9.41 13.62 -5.66
CA HIS A 87 10.22 12.45 -5.94
C HIS A 87 11.05 12.06 -4.71
N ILE A 88 11.09 10.76 -4.39
CA ILE A 88 11.75 10.24 -3.18
C ILE A 88 12.60 9.03 -3.57
N ASP A 89 13.93 9.16 -3.44
CA ASP A 89 14.88 8.07 -3.64
C ASP A 89 15.27 7.38 -2.34
N ALA A 90 14.76 7.86 -1.22
CA ALA A 90 15.13 7.43 0.12
C ALA A 90 14.19 6.37 0.71
N PRO A 91 14.70 5.34 1.39
CA PRO A 91 13.89 4.37 2.13
C PRO A 91 13.40 4.89 3.48
N LYS A 92 12.49 4.14 4.09
CA LYS A 92 11.99 4.32 5.46
C LYS A 92 11.31 5.66 5.70
N MET A 93 10.52 6.06 4.73
CA MET A 93 9.74 7.29 4.78
C MET A 93 8.40 7.07 5.50
N PHE A 94 7.83 8.11 6.09
CA PHE A 94 6.49 8.10 6.70
C PHE A 94 6.34 7.01 7.79
N ARG A 95 6.80 7.29 9.00
CA ARG A 95 6.63 6.36 10.12
C ARG A 95 5.85 6.99 11.25
N GLU A 96 4.83 6.27 11.76
CA GLU A 96 3.99 6.69 12.89
C GLU A 96 3.42 8.10 12.70
N MET A 97 2.93 8.36 11.49
CA MET A 97 2.33 9.63 11.09
C MET A 97 0.80 9.56 11.11
N HIS A 98 0.19 10.73 11.21
CA HIS A 98 -1.25 10.90 11.09
C HIS A 98 -1.62 11.95 10.04
N ASP A 99 -2.78 11.76 9.37
CA ASP A 99 -3.36 12.72 8.42
C ASP A 99 -2.40 13.08 7.28
N ILE A 100 -2.16 12.12 6.41
CA ILE A 100 -1.28 12.21 5.27
C ILE A 100 -2.13 12.36 4.00
N ASP A 101 -1.91 13.42 3.24
CA ASP A 101 -2.55 13.68 1.94
C ASP A 101 -1.48 13.87 0.88
N ILE A 102 -1.41 12.95 -0.10
CA ILE A 102 -0.35 12.94 -1.11
C ILE A 102 -0.91 12.77 -2.52
N GLU A 103 -0.34 13.49 -3.47
CA GLU A 103 -0.71 13.41 -4.88
C GLU A 103 0.55 13.46 -5.78
N ASN A 104 0.61 12.59 -6.79
CA ASN A 104 1.71 12.51 -7.76
C ASN A 104 3.08 12.29 -7.08
N VAL A 105 3.18 11.29 -6.22
CA VAL A 105 4.42 10.96 -5.51
C VAL A 105 5.04 9.68 -6.07
N VAL A 106 6.33 9.72 -6.33
CA VAL A 106 7.14 8.58 -6.79
C VAL A 106 8.20 8.27 -5.76
N MET A 107 8.25 7.00 -5.33
CA MET A 107 9.30 6.46 -4.46
C MET A 107 10.06 5.37 -5.21
N THR A 108 11.37 5.52 -5.37
CA THR A 108 12.24 4.53 -6.06
C THR A 108 12.79 3.47 -5.12
N ASP A 109 12.72 3.70 -3.82
CA ASP A 109 12.99 2.72 -2.77
C ASP A 109 11.90 2.81 -1.69
N ALA A 110 10.87 1.96 -1.80
CA ALA A 110 9.73 1.97 -0.90
C ALA A 110 9.91 1.09 0.35
N ASP A 111 11.15 0.79 0.74
CA ASP A 111 11.43 -0.06 1.90
C ASP A 111 10.90 0.54 3.20
N GLU A 112 10.11 -0.23 3.94
CA GLU A 112 9.48 0.14 5.22
C GLU A 112 8.78 1.52 5.22
N THR A 113 8.14 1.89 4.11
CA THR A 113 7.45 3.19 3.98
C THR A 113 5.99 3.10 4.47
N PHE A 114 5.44 4.22 4.97
CA PHE A 114 4.11 4.28 5.59
C PHE A 114 3.92 3.29 6.74
N TRP A 115 4.92 3.13 7.57
CA TRP A 115 4.92 2.19 8.68
C TRP A 115 4.15 2.72 9.89
N ARG A 116 3.10 2.02 10.34
CA ARG A 116 2.23 2.42 11.47
C ARG A 116 1.60 3.81 11.29
N CYS A 117 1.26 4.17 10.07
CA CYS A 117 0.60 5.44 9.79
C CYS A 117 -0.92 5.30 9.87
N LYS A 118 -1.62 6.43 10.08
CA LYS A 118 -3.07 6.46 10.19
C LYS A 118 -3.66 7.64 9.42
N GLY A 119 -4.71 7.38 8.63
CA GLY A 119 -5.36 8.42 7.86
C GLY A 119 -4.52 8.84 6.65
N ILE A 120 -4.37 7.93 5.69
CA ILE A 120 -3.62 8.16 4.46
C ILE A 120 -4.60 8.34 3.31
N ARG A 121 -4.51 9.46 2.60
CA ARG A 121 -5.13 9.67 1.29
C ARG A 121 -4.03 9.84 0.26
N ALA A 122 -4.07 9.01 -0.78
CA ALA A 122 -3.08 9.07 -1.86
C ALA A 122 -3.74 9.06 -3.23
N LYS A 123 -3.21 9.85 -4.15
CA LYS A 123 -3.60 9.83 -5.55
C LYS A 123 -2.36 9.77 -6.43
N ASN A 124 -2.38 8.88 -7.44
CA ASN A 124 -1.24 8.67 -8.34
C ASN A 124 0.07 8.40 -7.59
N LEU A 125 0.09 7.37 -6.77
CA LEU A 125 1.25 6.94 -6.01
C LEU A 125 2.01 5.84 -6.75
N ARG A 126 3.33 5.98 -6.87
CA ARG A 126 4.21 4.94 -7.40
C ARG A 126 5.22 4.52 -6.35
N LEU A 127 5.24 3.22 -6.03
CA LEU A 127 6.18 2.59 -5.10
C LEU A 127 7.01 1.57 -5.85
N GLN A 128 8.34 1.73 -5.85
CA GLN A 128 9.24 0.82 -6.53
C GLN A 128 10.20 0.17 -5.53
N GLY A 129 10.42 -1.13 -5.71
CA GLY A 129 11.33 -1.90 -4.86
C GLY A 129 10.92 -1.93 -3.38
N GLY A 130 11.86 -2.35 -2.54
CA GLY A 130 11.69 -2.40 -1.09
C GLY A 130 10.70 -3.45 -0.60
N THR A 131 10.48 -3.44 0.71
CA THR A 131 9.62 -4.39 1.42
C THR A 131 8.72 -3.67 2.43
N TYR A 132 7.58 -4.27 2.73
CA TYR A 132 6.64 -3.87 3.80
C TYR A 132 6.04 -2.45 3.71
N PRO A 133 5.69 -1.91 2.52
CA PRO A 133 4.94 -0.65 2.49
C PRO A 133 3.60 -0.78 3.18
N PHE A 134 3.19 0.25 3.93
CA PHE A 134 1.95 0.36 4.71
C PHE A 134 1.82 -0.58 5.90
N MET A 135 2.85 -1.31 6.29
CA MET A 135 2.75 -2.30 7.36
C MET A 135 2.21 -1.68 8.66
N PHE A 136 1.20 -2.33 9.27
CA PHE A 136 0.48 -1.92 10.49
C PHE A 136 -0.26 -0.57 10.40
N SER A 137 -0.56 -0.10 9.20
CA SER A 137 -1.25 1.17 8.98
C SER A 137 -2.76 1.01 8.84
N SER A 138 -3.50 2.10 9.00
CA SER A 138 -4.96 2.04 8.97
C SER A 138 -5.61 3.30 8.41
N ASN A 139 -6.90 3.17 8.02
CA ASN A 139 -7.70 4.24 7.42
C ASN A 139 -7.01 4.81 6.18
N ILE A 140 -6.90 3.98 5.14
CA ILE A 140 -6.15 4.27 3.92
C ILE A 140 -7.11 4.36 2.74
N GLU A 141 -7.03 5.43 1.97
CA GLU A 141 -7.71 5.59 0.69
C GLU A 141 -6.68 5.91 -0.40
N ILE A 142 -6.63 5.08 -1.44
CA ILE A 142 -5.70 5.28 -2.56
C ILE A 142 -6.45 5.17 -3.89
N ASP A 143 -6.23 6.15 -4.77
CA ASP A 143 -6.68 6.12 -6.16
C ASP A 143 -5.49 6.25 -7.11
N GLY A 144 -5.21 5.20 -7.86
CA GLY A 144 -4.03 5.12 -8.72
C GLY A 144 -2.76 4.74 -7.96
N LEU A 145 -2.57 3.42 -7.74
CA LEU A 145 -1.33 2.88 -7.16
C LEU A 145 -0.63 2.01 -8.19
N VAL A 146 0.66 2.25 -8.39
CA VAL A 146 1.55 1.31 -9.07
C VAL A 146 2.63 0.87 -8.11
N SER A 147 2.72 -0.44 -7.84
CA SER A 147 3.71 -0.98 -6.90
C SER A 147 4.32 -2.28 -7.40
N ASP A 148 5.65 -2.41 -7.28
CA ASP A 148 6.39 -3.66 -7.42
C ASP A 148 7.11 -4.07 -6.12
N SER A 149 6.76 -3.43 -5.00
CA SER A 149 7.28 -3.74 -3.67
C SER A 149 6.75 -5.08 -3.16
N LYS A 150 7.50 -5.75 -2.29
CA LYS A 150 7.05 -7.00 -1.63
C LYS A 150 6.34 -6.71 -0.31
N TYR A 151 5.43 -7.60 0.08
CA TYR A 151 4.73 -7.56 1.37
C TYR A 151 3.89 -6.30 1.59
N VAL A 152 3.30 -5.80 0.49
CA VAL A 152 2.48 -4.57 0.52
C VAL A 152 1.20 -4.79 1.31
N PHE A 153 0.83 -3.83 2.15
CA PHE A 153 -0.39 -3.86 2.96
C PHE A 153 -0.51 -5.04 3.95
N GLN A 154 0.57 -5.49 4.53
CA GLN A 154 0.45 -6.48 5.60
C GLN A 154 -0.06 -5.85 6.91
N TYR A 155 -0.97 -6.55 7.61
CA TYR A 155 -1.54 -6.13 8.90
C TYR A 155 -2.22 -4.75 8.87
N VAL A 156 -2.80 -4.36 7.73
CA VAL A 156 -3.54 -3.09 7.63
C VAL A 156 -5.02 -3.28 7.91
N SER A 157 -5.68 -2.17 8.25
CA SER A 157 -7.13 -2.18 8.46
C SER A 157 -7.83 -0.95 7.89
N ASN A 158 -9.11 -1.11 7.49
CA ASN A 158 -9.95 -0.05 6.95
C ASN A 158 -9.30 0.61 5.72
N VAL A 159 -9.18 -0.15 4.63
CA VAL A 159 -8.49 0.29 3.41
C VAL A 159 -9.41 0.26 2.21
N VAL A 160 -9.34 1.29 1.40
CA VAL A 160 -9.96 1.34 0.07
C VAL A 160 -8.90 1.67 -0.97
N VAL A 161 -8.75 0.80 -1.97
CA VAL A 161 -7.84 1.01 -3.10
C VAL A 161 -8.62 0.97 -4.40
N ARG A 162 -8.32 1.90 -5.31
CA ARG A 162 -8.91 1.96 -6.66
C ARG A 162 -7.83 2.12 -7.70
N ASN A 163 -8.07 1.57 -8.89
CA ASN A 163 -7.22 1.77 -10.06
C ASN A 163 -5.75 1.42 -9.79
N ALA A 164 -5.49 0.28 -9.13
CA ALA A 164 -4.15 -0.14 -8.78
C ALA A 164 -3.60 -1.19 -9.73
N ARG A 165 -2.28 -1.16 -9.89
CA ARG A 165 -1.49 -2.26 -10.46
C ARG A 165 -0.42 -2.64 -9.45
N ILE A 166 -0.55 -3.83 -8.88
CA ILE A 166 0.33 -4.35 -7.82
C ILE A 166 0.96 -5.64 -8.30
N THR A 167 2.29 -5.66 -8.39
CA THR A 167 3.09 -6.87 -8.62
C THR A 167 3.93 -7.12 -7.38
N THR A 168 3.71 -8.24 -6.71
CA THR A 168 4.18 -8.38 -5.32
C THR A 168 4.38 -9.85 -4.94
N LYS A 169 4.71 -10.06 -3.67
CA LYS A 169 4.60 -11.32 -2.95
C LYS A 169 3.95 -11.03 -1.60
N ASP A 170 3.07 -11.95 -1.12
CA ASP A 170 2.41 -11.90 0.18
C ASP A 170 1.72 -10.55 0.48
N ALA A 171 1.09 -9.92 -0.52
CA ALA A 171 0.31 -8.71 -0.29
C ALA A 171 -1.00 -9.01 0.43
N PHE A 172 -1.48 -8.04 1.19
CA PHE A 172 -2.74 -8.14 1.94
C PHE A 172 -2.79 -9.32 2.93
N TRP A 173 -1.65 -9.68 3.52
CA TRP A 173 -1.56 -10.70 4.55
C TRP A 173 -2.14 -10.17 5.88
N GLU A 174 -3.03 -10.94 6.50
CA GLU A 174 -3.70 -10.60 7.78
C GLU A 174 -4.34 -9.20 7.80
N VAL A 175 -4.97 -8.82 6.70
CA VAL A 175 -5.68 -7.53 6.62
C VAL A 175 -7.11 -7.64 7.15
N GLU A 176 -7.68 -6.49 7.53
CA GLU A 176 -9.05 -6.42 8.01
C GLU A 176 -9.82 -5.23 7.39
N ASN A 177 -11.05 -5.50 6.90
CA ASN A 177 -11.92 -4.49 6.29
C ASN A 177 -11.26 -3.76 5.11
N VAL A 178 -10.86 -4.51 4.09
CA VAL A 178 -10.21 -3.98 2.88
C VAL A 178 -11.11 -4.15 1.68
N THR A 179 -11.25 -3.09 0.88
CA THR A 179 -11.95 -3.16 -0.42
C THR A 179 -11.07 -2.64 -1.54
N ILE A 180 -10.95 -3.42 -2.60
CA ILE A 180 -10.15 -3.07 -3.78
C ILE A 180 -11.06 -3.08 -5.01
N TYR A 181 -10.98 -2.01 -5.81
CA TYR A 181 -11.76 -1.84 -7.03
C TYR A 181 -10.88 -1.69 -8.27
N ASP A 182 -11.34 -2.22 -9.39
CA ASP A 182 -10.86 -1.90 -10.73
C ASP A 182 -9.32 -2.02 -10.85
N SER A 183 -8.74 -3.13 -10.32
CA SER A 183 -7.29 -3.26 -10.11
C SER A 183 -6.72 -4.56 -10.66
N GLU A 184 -5.43 -4.53 -10.98
CA GLU A 184 -4.63 -5.70 -11.35
C GLU A 184 -3.75 -6.10 -10.16
N LEU A 185 -3.94 -7.33 -9.67
CA LEU A 185 -3.26 -7.86 -8.50
C LEU A 185 -2.47 -9.11 -8.89
N ASN A 186 -1.16 -9.01 -8.95
CA ASN A 186 -0.28 -10.10 -9.33
C ASN A 186 0.68 -10.45 -8.19
N GLY A 187 0.66 -11.70 -7.72
CA GLY A 187 1.60 -12.14 -6.71
C GLY A 187 1.27 -13.48 -6.05
N GLU A 188 2.28 -14.10 -5.51
CA GLU A 188 2.14 -15.32 -4.69
C GLU A 188 1.42 -14.98 -3.37
N TYR A 189 0.56 -15.89 -2.91
CA TYR A 189 -0.08 -15.89 -1.58
C TYR A 189 -0.85 -14.61 -1.23
N LEU A 190 -1.46 -14.01 -2.25
CA LEU A 190 -2.25 -12.79 -2.12
C LEU A 190 -3.43 -12.97 -1.15
N GLY A 191 -3.59 -12.07 -0.20
CA GLY A 191 -4.77 -12.00 0.69
C GLY A 191 -4.87 -13.12 1.73
N TRP A 192 -3.78 -13.81 2.05
CA TRP A 192 -3.78 -14.88 3.05
C TRP A 192 -4.15 -14.34 4.45
N HIS A 193 -4.96 -15.12 5.17
CA HIS A 193 -5.44 -14.80 6.52
C HIS A 193 -6.20 -13.46 6.63
N SER A 194 -6.70 -12.94 5.51
CA SER A 194 -7.50 -11.70 5.50
C SER A 194 -8.88 -11.90 6.12
N ARG A 195 -9.43 -10.84 6.69
CA ARG A 195 -10.82 -10.77 7.17
C ARG A 195 -11.55 -9.61 6.49
N ASN A 196 -12.77 -9.90 5.99
CA ASN A 196 -13.59 -8.92 5.29
C ASN A 196 -12.83 -8.25 4.11
N LEU A 197 -12.11 -9.05 3.32
CA LEU A 197 -11.50 -8.60 2.08
C LEU A 197 -12.53 -8.66 0.95
N ARG A 198 -12.71 -7.55 0.24
CA ARG A 198 -13.61 -7.45 -0.92
C ARG A 198 -12.86 -6.98 -2.14
N LEU A 199 -12.98 -7.73 -3.23
CA LEU A 199 -12.40 -7.42 -4.53
C LEU A 199 -13.54 -7.22 -5.55
N VAL A 200 -13.56 -6.09 -6.24
CA VAL A 200 -14.58 -5.74 -7.22
C VAL A 200 -13.94 -5.36 -8.54
N ASN A 201 -14.32 -6.03 -9.62
CA ASN A 201 -13.76 -5.84 -10.97
C ASN A 201 -12.23 -5.98 -11.01
N CYS A 202 -11.64 -6.84 -10.19
CA CYS A 202 -10.19 -7.03 -10.15
C CYS A 202 -9.75 -8.18 -11.06
N HIS A 203 -8.54 -8.07 -11.61
CA HIS A 203 -7.83 -9.17 -12.23
C HIS A 203 -6.79 -9.72 -11.27
N ILE A 204 -6.82 -11.04 -11.03
CA ILE A 204 -5.97 -11.72 -10.05
C ILE A 204 -5.07 -12.70 -10.77
N SER A 205 -3.78 -12.63 -10.49
CA SER A 205 -2.78 -13.58 -10.99
C SER A 205 -1.78 -13.95 -9.90
N GLY A 206 -1.15 -15.11 -10.03
CA GLY A 206 -0.18 -15.64 -9.09
C GLY A 206 -0.60 -16.93 -8.42
N GLU A 207 0.26 -17.46 -7.57
CA GLU A 207 0.12 -18.77 -6.95
C GLU A 207 -0.71 -18.71 -5.66
N GLN A 208 -1.62 -19.66 -5.49
CA GLN A 208 -2.41 -19.89 -4.27
C GLN A 208 -3.03 -18.61 -3.67
N PRO A 209 -3.77 -17.81 -4.45
CA PRO A 209 -4.34 -16.58 -3.94
C PRO A 209 -5.51 -16.85 -2.99
N LEU A 210 -5.72 -15.94 -2.03
CA LEU A 210 -6.91 -15.81 -1.22
C LEU A 210 -7.20 -17.03 -0.32
N CYS A 211 -6.15 -17.66 0.20
CA CYS A 211 -6.27 -18.77 1.13
C CYS A 211 -6.42 -18.30 2.58
N TYR A 212 -7.06 -19.14 3.42
CA TYR A 212 -7.29 -18.89 4.84
C TYR A 212 -8.08 -17.60 5.16
N ALA A 213 -8.78 -17.05 4.17
CA ALA A 213 -9.54 -15.81 4.33
C ALA A 213 -10.90 -16.04 4.98
N GLU A 214 -11.36 -15.06 5.77
CA GLU A 214 -12.67 -15.03 6.38
C GLU A 214 -13.55 -13.92 5.78
N ASN A 215 -14.78 -14.25 5.42
CA ASN A 215 -15.75 -13.34 4.78
C ASN A 215 -15.18 -12.66 3.52
N LEU A 216 -14.52 -13.47 2.68
CA LEU A 216 -13.98 -13.01 1.41
C LEU A 216 -15.12 -12.80 0.40
N VAL A 217 -15.10 -11.65 -0.30
CA VAL A 217 -16.08 -11.34 -1.36
C VAL A 217 -15.37 -10.97 -2.64
N LEU A 218 -15.74 -11.64 -3.74
CA LEU A 218 -15.29 -11.29 -5.09
C LEU A 218 -16.50 -10.99 -5.98
N GLU A 219 -16.49 -9.82 -6.62
CA GLU A 219 -17.54 -9.40 -7.54
C GLU A 219 -16.94 -9.08 -8.92
N ASN A 220 -17.40 -9.79 -9.94
CA ASN A 220 -16.95 -9.57 -11.31
C ASN A 220 -15.43 -9.67 -11.52
N CYS A 221 -14.73 -10.43 -10.70
CA CYS A 221 -13.30 -10.63 -10.82
C CYS A 221 -12.95 -11.60 -11.95
N THR A 222 -11.74 -11.47 -12.48
CA THR A 222 -11.13 -12.40 -13.43
C THR A 222 -9.85 -12.98 -12.84
N PHE A 223 -9.50 -14.19 -13.26
CA PHE A 223 -8.27 -14.84 -12.83
C PHE A 223 -7.40 -15.16 -14.05
N ASP A 224 -6.09 -15.08 -13.86
CA ASP A 224 -5.16 -15.67 -14.83
C ASP A 224 -5.37 -17.19 -14.86
N PRO A 225 -5.36 -17.85 -16.04
CA PRO A 225 -5.51 -19.29 -16.14
C PRO A 225 -4.46 -20.11 -15.37
N ALA A 226 -3.30 -19.53 -15.06
CA ALA A 226 -2.25 -20.14 -14.25
C ALA A 226 -2.50 -20.06 -12.74
N CYS A 227 -3.50 -19.29 -12.28
CA CYS A 227 -3.89 -19.26 -10.88
C CYS A 227 -4.41 -20.62 -10.44
N ASP A 228 -3.68 -21.27 -9.57
CA ASP A 228 -4.05 -22.58 -9.05
C ASP A 228 -4.38 -22.52 -7.54
N ARG A 229 -5.05 -23.56 -7.06
CA ARG A 229 -5.29 -23.80 -5.62
C ARG A 229 -5.81 -22.60 -4.84
N ALA A 230 -6.61 -21.76 -5.47
CA ALA A 230 -7.22 -20.61 -4.81
C ALA A 230 -8.19 -21.01 -3.71
N PHE A 231 -8.39 -20.11 -2.74
CA PHE A 231 -9.42 -20.18 -1.68
C PHE A 231 -9.25 -21.29 -0.64
N GLU A 232 -8.08 -21.90 -0.52
CA GLU A 232 -7.89 -22.98 0.45
C GLU A 232 -8.26 -22.51 1.86
N TYR A 233 -9.16 -23.26 2.51
CA TYR A 233 -9.72 -23.00 3.85
C TYR A 233 -10.41 -21.64 4.04
N SER A 234 -10.83 -20.99 2.96
CA SER A 234 -11.51 -19.69 3.03
C SER A 234 -13.03 -19.81 3.09
N SER A 235 -13.67 -18.90 3.82
CA SER A 235 -15.10 -18.62 3.64
C SER A 235 -15.24 -17.54 2.56
N VAL A 236 -15.92 -17.85 1.44
CA VAL A 236 -15.87 -17.02 0.25
C VAL A 236 -17.22 -16.95 -0.47
N ASN A 237 -17.57 -15.75 -0.95
CA ASN A 237 -18.63 -15.53 -1.92
C ASN A 237 -18.02 -14.87 -3.16
N ALA A 238 -17.87 -15.64 -4.24
CA ALA A 238 -17.18 -15.20 -5.43
C ALA A 238 -18.04 -15.33 -6.69
N THR A 239 -18.11 -14.24 -7.44
CA THR A 239 -18.59 -14.23 -8.84
C THR A 239 -17.42 -13.93 -9.75
N ILE A 240 -16.96 -14.94 -10.48
CA ILE A 240 -15.80 -14.89 -11.35
C ILE A 240 -16.28 -14.81 -12.80
N LYS A 241 -15.76 -13.86 -13.57
CA LYS A 241 -15.94 -13.78 -15.02
C LYS A 241 -14.91 -14.66 -15.70
N GLY A 242 -15.37 -15.56 -16.58
CA GLY A 242 -14.48 -16.51 -17.23
C GLY A 242 -14.13 -17.68 -16.31
N SER A 243 -12.92 -18.21 -16.46
CA SER A 243 -12.46 -19.42 -15.80
C SER A 243 -11.39 -19.09 -14.74
N ILE A 244 -11.24 -19.99 -13.78
CA ILE A 244 -10.13 -20.01 -12.83
C ILE A 244 -9.34 -21.31 -13.01
N GLY A 245 -8.02 -21.29 -12.84
CA GLY A 245 -7.14 -22.46 -13.06
C GLY A 245 -7.35 -23.59 -12.06
N GLY A 246 -7.63 -23.27 -10.79
CA GLY A 246 -7.93 -24.28 -9.81
C GLY A 246 -8.44 -23.73 -8.48
N VAL A 247 -9.22 -24.55 -7.79
CA VAL A 247 -9.81 -24.28 -6.47
C VAL A 247 -9.44 -25.41 -5.52
N LYS A 248 -9.00 -25.09 -4.31
CA LYS A 248 -8.64 -26.11 -3.32
C LYS A 248 -9.35 -25.90 -1.99
N ASN A 249 -10.03 -26.94 -1.49
CA ASN A 249 -10.59 -27.02 -0.15
C ASN A 249 -11.28 -25.74 0.36
N PRO A 250 -12.15 -25.05 -0.41
CA PRO A 250 -12.82 -23.84 0.09
C PRO A 250 -13.77 -24.24 1.23
N ARG A 251 -13.69 -23.54 2.37
CA ARG A 251 -14.37 -23.93 3.60
C ARG A 251 -15.89 -23.80 3.53
N SER A 252 -16.36 -22.66 3.04
CA SER A 252 -17.82 -22.37 3.00
C SER A 252 -18.14 -21.21 2.05
N GLY A 253 -19.43 -21.06 1.76
CA GLY A 253 -19.93 -20.00 0.91
C GLY A 253 -20.23 -20.48 -0.51
N ARG A 254 -19.92 -19.65 -1.54
CA ARG A 254 -20.26 -19.95 -2.94
C ARG A 254 -19.18 -19.40 -3.86
N ILE A 255 -18.76 -20.23 -4.83
CA ILE A 255 -17.88 -19.83 -5.92
C ILE A 255 -18.59 -20.13 -7.23
N GLU A 256 -18.77 -19.11 -8.07
CA GLU A 256 -19.40 -19.21 -9.39
C GLU A 256 -18.46 -18.70 -10.47
N ALA A 257 -18.17 -19.53 -11.47
CA ALA A 257 -17.33 -19.23 -12.61
C ALA A 257 -17.85 -19.90 -13.89
N ASP A 258 -17.30 -19.58 -15.05
CA ASP A 258 -17.59 -20.30 -16.27
C ASP A 258 -16.98 -21.70 -16.25
N CYS A 259 -15.76 -21.85 -15.71
CA CYS A 259 -15.11 -23.12 -15.43
C CYS A 259 -14.20 -22.97 -14.20
N LEU A 260 -14.19 -23.98 -13.32
CA LEU A 260 -13.42 -23.97 -12.08
C LEU A 260 -12.02 -24.62 -12.18
N GLY A 261 -11.68 -25.16 -13.33
CA GLY A 261 -10.40 -25.84 -13.54
C GLY A 261 -10.21 -27.04 -12.62
N ASP A 262 -9.05 -27.17 -12.01
CA ASP A 262 -8.75 -28.27 -11.10
C ASP A 262 -9.41 -28.03 -9.75
N VAL A 263 -10.40 -28.85 -9.41
CA VAL A 263 -11.08 -28.82 -8.10
C VAL A 263 -10.50 -29.89 -7.20
N VAL A 264 -9.74 -29.48 -6.19
CA VAL A 264 -9.13 -30.38 -5.19
C VAL A 264 -9.92 -30.33 -3.89
N LEU A 265 -10.52 -31.45 -3.49
CA LEU A 265 -11.24 -31.62 -2.23
C LEU A 265 -10.62 -32.80 -1.49
N ASP A 266 -9.75 -32.52 -0.54
CA ASP A 266 -9.04 -33.56 0.22
C ASP A 266 -9.91 -34.20 1.28
N GLY A 267 -10.05 -35.52 1.30
CA GLY A 267 -10.89 -36.26 2.25
C GLY A 267 -10.39 -36.24 3.71
N ASN A 268 -9.15 -35.83 3.96
CA ASN A 268 -8.50 -35.88 5.29
C ASN A 268 -8.21 -34.50 5.88
N ILE A 269 -8.93 -33.48 5.47
CA ILE A 269 -8.74 -32.11 5.94
C ILE A 269 -9.37 -31.90 7.33
N LYS A 270 -8.76 -31.02 8.14
CA LYS A 270 -9.27 -30.68 9.48
C LYS A 270 -10.59 -29.89 9.43
N MET A 271 -10.85 -29.19 8.34
CA MET A 271 -12.08 -28.40 8.11
C MET A 271 -12.78 -28.91 6.86
N PRO A 272 -14.05 -29.28 6.93
CA PRO A 272 -14.80 -29.76 5.76
C PRO A 272 -14.88 -28.66 4.69
N ALA A 273 -14.69 -29.04 3.45
CA ALA A 273 -14.96 -28.20 2.30
C ALA A 273 -16.48 -28.25 2.01
N ASP A 274 -17.19 -27.24 2.47
CA ASP A 274 -18.67 -27.12 2.35
C ASP A 274 -19.03 -25.85 1.52
N CYS A 275 -18.23 -25.54 0.54
CA CYS A 275 -18.47 -24.43 -0.36
C CYS A 275 -19.30 -24.89 -1.58
N LEU A 276 -20.32 -24.14 -1.95
CA LEU A 276 -21.08 -24.39 -3.17
C LEU A 276 -20.28 -23.97 -4.41
N LEU A 277 -19.90 -24.95 -5.23
CA LEU A 277 -19.15 -24.73 -6.47
C LEU A 277 -20.10 -24.78 -7.67
N ILE A 278 -20.14 -23.71 -8.46
CA ILE A 278 -21.05 -23.57 -9.61
C ILE A 278 -20.27 -23.27 -10.88
N GLU A 279 -20.38 -24.16 -11.87
CA GLU A 279 -19.88 -23.92 -13.21
C GLU A 279 -21.04 -23.56 -14.14
N ARG A 280 -21.01 -22.33 -14.71
CA ARG A 280 -22.07 -21.85 -15.60
C ARG A 280 -22.11 -22.58 -16.94
N ASN A 281 -20.97 -23.04 -17.44
CA ASN A 281 -20.83 -23.68 -18.74
C ASN A 281 -20.86 -25.22 -18.66
N LYS A 282 -21.11 -25.79 -17.50
CA LYS A 282 -21.30 -27.25 -17.34
C LYS A 282 -22.69 -27.62 -17.86
N LYS A 283 -22.72 -28.26 -19.05
CA LYS A 283 -23.93 -28.86 -19.65
C LYS A 283 -24.35 -30.13 -18.94
#